data_a58eef91d7b20ffccd0a2ca7b5ae1d1b
#
_entry.id   a58eef91d7b20ffccd0a2ca7b5ae1d1b
#
_cell.length_a   1.000
_cell.length_b   1.000
_cell.length_c   1.000
_cell.angle_alpha   90.00
_cell.angle_beta   90.00
_cell.angle_gamma   90.00
#
_symmetry.space_group_name_H-M   'P 1'
#
loop_
_entity.id
_entity.type
_entity.pdbx_description
1 polymer ?
#
loop_
_entity_poly.entity_id
_entity_poly.type
_entity_poly.pdbx_seq_one_letter_code
_entity_poly.pdbx_strand_id
1 'polypeptide(L)'
;MANSIEVKDLLEAGVHFGHLTRKWNPNMAPYIYMERNGIHVINLYKTAAKIEEANEALKKIAASGKKILFVATKKQAKDIVAEKATSVGMPYITERWPGGMLTNFVTIRKAVKKMSSIDKMKKDGTYDTLSKKEKLHITRLREKLEKNLGSIVDMTRLPAALFVVDTLREHIAVKEAQKLNIPIFAMVDTNSDPREVDYVIPANDDASRSIEKILSYVVEAIKEGLEDKKVEKADEKPAEN
;
A
#
# COMPACT_ATOMS: atom_id res chain seq x y z
N MET A 1 -16.75 -13.80 10.20
CA MET A 1 -17.36 -14.29 8.93
C MET A 1 -16.87 -13.35 7.85
N ALA A 2 -16.10 -13.82 6.88
CA ALA A 2 -15.65 -12.97 5.78
C ALA A 2 -16.90 -12.42 5.06
N ASN A 3 -17.00 -11.10 4.97
CA ASN A 3 -18.05 -10.47 4.16
C ASN A 3 -17.87 -10.96 2.73
N SER A 4 -18.85 -11.70 2.19
CA SER A 4 -18.84 -12.13 0.79
C SER A 4 -18.74 -10.89 -0.10
N ILE A 5 -17.79 -10.90 -1.03
CA ILE A 5 -17.60 -9.79 -1.95
C ILE A 5 -18.77 -9.77 -2.94
N GLU A 6 -19.67 -8.81 -2.77
CA GLU A 6 -20.82 -8.67 -3.66
C GLU A 6 -20.44 -7.93 -4.94
N VAL A 7 -20.68 -8.55 -6.08
CA VAL A 7 -20.44 -7.93 -7.40
C VAL A 7 -21.24 -6.64 -7.58
N LYS A 8 -22.42 -6.56 -6.96
CA LYS A 8 -23.25 -5.36 -6.97
C LYS A 8 -22.55 -4.15 -6.35
N ASP A 9 -21.92 -4.35 -5.22
CA ASP A 9 -21.17 -3.31 -4.52
C ASP A 9 -19.98 -2.79 -5.34
N LEU A 10 -19.27 -3.71 -6.02
CA LEU A 10 -18.18 -3.35 -6.92
C LEU A 10 -18.68 -2.54 -8.12
N LEU A 11 -19.86 -2.90 -8.65
CA LEU A 11 -20.48 -2.18 -9.75
C LEU A 11 -20.87 -0.74 -9.33
N GLU A 12 -21.51 -0.57 -8.18
CA GLU A 12 -21.92 0.73 -7.64
C GLU A 12 -20.73 1.63 -7.32
N ALA A 13 -19.61 1.05 -6.88
CA ALA A 13 -18.35 1.76 -6.66
C ALA A 13 -17.62 2.13 -7.97
N GLY A 14 -18.07 1.64 -9.13
CA GLY A 14 -17.46 1.93 -10.43
C GLY A 14 -16.14 1.21 -10.68
N VAL A 15 -15.91 0.06 -10.05
CA VAL A 15 -14.71 -0.76 -10.19
C VAL A 15 -14.53 -1.31 -11.61
N HIS A 16 -15.65 -1.47 -12.34
CA HIS A 16 -15.68 -2.04 -13.68
C HIS A 16 -15.17 -1.12 -14.81
N PHE A 17 -15.02 0.18 -14.55
CA PHE A 17 -14.50 1.10 -15.56
C PHE A 17 -12.99 0.94 -15.71
N GLY A 18 -12.55 0.63 -16.92
CA GLY A 18 -11.14 0.67 -17.28
C GLY A 18 -10.80 1.91 -18.10
N HIS A 19 -9.66 1.90 -18.74
CA HIS A 19 -9.16 2.96 -19.59
C HIS A 19 -9.66 2.85 -21.03
N LEU A 20 -9.40 3.91 -21.83
CA LEU A 20 -9.68 3.94 -23.25
C LEU A 20 -8.97 2.80 -23.99
N THR A 21 -9.65 2.21 -24.98
CA THR A 21 -9.14 1.09 -25.80
C THR A 21 -7.76 1.36 -26.41
N ARG A 22 -7.46 2.60 -26.80
CA ARG A 22 -6.15 2.98 -27.34
C ARG A 22 -4.98 2.92 -26.35
N LYS A 23 -5.26 2.84 -25.03
CA LYS A 23 -4.25 2.85 -23.98
C LYS A 23 -4.12 1.51 -23.25
N TRP A 24 -4.87 0.51 -23.64
CA TRP A 24 -4.91 -0.75 -22.92
C TRP A 24 -3.64 -1.58 -23.11
N ASN A 25 -3.39 -2.47 -22.19
CA ASN A 25 -2.35 -3.48 -22.28
C ASN A 25 -2.98 -4.80 -22.75
N PRO A 26 -2.47 -5.45 -23.83
CA PRO A 26 -3.00 -6.73 -24.32
C PRO A 26 -3.01 -7.85 -23.27
N ASN A 27 -2.08 -7.83 -22.32
CA ASN A 27 -2.00 -8.82 -21.23
C ASN A 27 -3.18 -8.72 -20.27
N MET A 28 -3.95 -7.62 -20.29
CA MET A 28 -5.19 -7.47 -19.53
C MET A 28 -6.41 -8.09 -20.20
N ALA A 29 -6.30 -8.60 -21.44
CA ALA A 29 -7.40 -9.25 -22.16
C ALA A 29 -8.18 -10.29 -21.33
N PRO A 30 -7.53 -11.17 -20.52
CA PRO A 30 -8.25 -12.12 -19.69
C PRO A 30 -9.21 -11.49 -18.66
N TYR A 31 -8.98 -10.24 -18.24
CA TYR A 31 -9.75 -9.53 -17.22
C TYR A 31 -10.79 -8.57 -17.79
N ILE A 32 -10.78 -8.34 -19.11
CA ILE A 32 -11.74 -7.48 -19.78
C ILE A 32 -12.99 -8.29 -20.11
N TYR A 33 -14.17 -7.73 -19.80
CA TYR A 33 -15.47 -8.33 -20.11
C TYR A 33 -15.95 -7.92 -21.50
N MET A 34 -15.90 -6.62 -21.82
CA MET A 34 -16.35 -6.06 -23.08
C MET A 34 -15.77 -4.65 -23.30
N GLU A 35 -15.95 -4.13 -24.51
CA GLU A 35 -15.73 -2.72 -24.83
C GLU A 35 -17.08 -2.00 -24.93
N ARG A 36 -17.19 -0.81 -24.38
CA ARG A 36 -18.35 0.05 -24.49
C ARG A 36 -17.92 1.51 -24.61
N ASN A 37 -18.37 2.19 -25.66
CA ASN A 37 -18.07 3.60 -25.93
C ASN A 37 -16.55 3.91 -25.97
N GLY A 38 -15.71 2.99 -26.49
CA GLY A 38 -14.27 3.15 -26.57
C GLY A 38 -13.53 3.00 -25.24
N ILE A 39 -14.20 2.46 -24.22
CA ILE A 39 -13.64 2.16 -22.90
C ILE A 39 -13.77 0.67 -22.60
N HIS A 40 -12.73 0.06 -22.07
CA HIS A 40 -12.78 -1.32 -21.61
C HIS A 40 -13.56 -1.44 -20.30
N VAL A 41 -14.39 -2.46 -20.20
CA VAL A 41 -15.14 -2.82 -18.99
C VAL A 41 -14.48 -4.04 -18.36
N ILE A 42 -14.07 -3.93 -17.11
CA ILE A 42 -13.43 -5.00 -16.34
C ILE A 42 -14.48 -6.02 -15.89
N ASN A 43 -14.12 -7.29 -15.91
CA ASN A 43 -14.96 -8.39 -15.45
C ASN A 43 -15.00 -8.47 -13.92
N LEU A 44 -16.08 -8.01 -13.30
CA LEU A 44 -16.23 -7.94 -11.84
C LEU A 44 -16.26 -9.31 -11.16
N TYR A 45 -16.68 -10.37 -11.82
CA TYR A 45 -16.60 -11.73 -11.26
C TYR A 45 -15.15 -12.16 -11.06
N LYS A 46 -14.28 -11.83 -12.03
CA LYS A 46 -12.84 -12.08 -11.90
C LYS A 46 -12.21 -11.17 -10.87
N THR A 47 -12.66 -9.93 -10.77
CA THR A 47 -12.22 -9.01 -9.72
C THR A 47 -12.55 -9.58 -8.34
N ALA A 48 -13.78 -10.02 -8.09
CA ALA A 48 -14.19 -10.60 -6.82
C ALA A 48 -13.33 -11.82 -6.45
N ALA A 49 -13.18 -12.78 -7.35
CA ALA A 49 -12.33 -13.96 -7.13
C ALA A 49 -10.87 -13.60 -6.83
N LYS A 50 -10.32 -12.59 -7.53
CA LYS A 50 -8.94 -12.14 -7.31
C LYS A 50 -8.75 -11.33 -6.02
N ILE A 51 -9.78 -10.63 -5.55
CA ILE A 51 -9.76 -10.01 -4.22
C ILE A 51 -9.76 -11.09 -3.13
N GLU A 52 -10.57 -12.14 -3.27
CA GLU A 52 -10.60 -13.25 -2.30
C GLU A 52 -9.25 -13.94 -2.21
N GLU A 53 -8.63 -14.28 -3.35
CA GLU A 53 -7.29 -14.87 -3.42
C GLU A 53 -6.23 -13.98 -2.74
N ALA A 54 -6.25 -12.68 -3.03
CA ALA A 54 -5.35 -11.70 -2.42
C ALA A 54 -5.58 -11.57 -0.91
N ASN A 55 -6.84 -11.51 -0.48
CA ASN A 55 -7.22 -11.38 0.92
C ASN A 55 -6.77 -12.57 1.76
N GLU A 56 -6.90 -13.79 1.27
CA GLU A 56 -6.39 -14.98 1.97
C GLU A 56 -4.88 -14.91 2.20
N ALA A 57 -4.14 -14.48 1.18
CA ALA A 57 -2.68 -14.35 1.29
C ALA A 57 -2.29 -13.22 2.24
N LEU A 58 -2.95 -12.05 2.16
CA LEU A 58 -2.72 -10.91 3.05
C LEU A 58 -3.08 -11.23 4.50
N LYS A 59 -4.18 -11.96 4.74
CA LYS A 59 -4.57 -12.44 6.06
C LYS A 59 -3.48 -13.31 6.69
N LYS A 60 -2.92 -14.27 5.94
CA LYS A 60 -1.82 -15.13 6.40
C LYS A 60 -0.56 -14.31 6.75
N ILE A 61 -0.21 -13.31 5.93
CA ILE A 61 0.92 -12.42 6.20
C ILE A 61 0.68 -11.61 7.49
N ALA A 62 -0.52 -11.05 7.66
CA ALA A 62 -0.89 -10.28 8.85
C ALA A 62 -0.90 -11.14 10.13
N ALA A 63 -1.43 -12.37 10.06
CA ALA A 63 -1.41 -13.34 11.16
C ALA A 63 0.02 -13.65 11.62
N SER A 64 0.98 -13.78 10.68
CA SER A 64 2.41 -13.92 11.05
C SER A 64 3.01 -12.67 11.72
N GLY A 65 2.27 -11.57 11.79
CA GLY A 65 2.69 -10.30 12.39
C GLY A 65 3.71 -9.51 11.58
N LYS A 66 3.89 -9.86 10.33
CA LYS A 66 4.75 -9.12 9.41
C LYS A 66 4.03 -7.89 8.87
N LYS A 67 4.80 -6.90 8.42
CA LYS A 67 4.24 -5.64 7.89
C LYS A 67 4.02 -5.74 6.39
N ILE A 68 2.91 -5.15 5.95
CA ILE A 68 2.54 -4.95 4.54
C ILE A 68 2.72 -3.45 4.28
N LEU A 69 3.48 -3.09 3.24
CA LEU A 69 3.72 -1.70 2.87
C LEU A 69 2.73 -1.29 1.78
N PHE A 70 1.91 -0.28 2.06
CA PHE A 70 0.98 0.29 1.08
C PHE A 70 1.65 1.40 0.29
N VAL A 71 1.44 1.41 -1.04
CA VAL A 71 2.06 2.38 -1.95
C VAL A 71 1.01 2.97 -2.89
N ALA A 72 0.83 4.29 -2.82
CA ALA A 72 -0.10 5.00 -3.69
C ALA A 72 0.26 6.48 -3.78
N THR A 73 0.96 6.91 -4.80
CA THR A 73 1.27 8.34 -5.02
C THR A 73 0.23 9.06 -5.88
N LYS A 74 -0.78 8.34 -6.38
CA LYS A 74 -1.88 8.89 -7.16
C LYS A 74 -2.75 9.80 -6.30
N LYS A 75 -3.07 11.01 -6.80
CA LYS A 75 -3.79 12.03 -6.02
C LYS A 75 -5.13 11.53 -5.47
N GLN A 76 -5.83 10.68 -6.24
CA GLN A 76 -7.13 10.13 -5.86
C GLN A 76 -7.02 9.03 -4.78
N ALA A 77 -5.87 8.38 -4.66
CA ALA A 77 -5.65 7.22 -3.80
C ALA A 77 -4.96 7.56 -2.48
N LYS A 78 -4.11 8.59 -2.45
CA LYS A 78 -3.17 8.81 -1.35
C LYS A 78 -3.83 9.01 0.01
N ASP A 79 -4.89 9.80 0.09
CA ASP A 79 -5.55 10.08 1.36
C ASP A 79 -6.30 8.84 1.87
N ILE A 80 -6.97 8.11 0.96
CA ILE A 80 -7.68 6.87 1.25
C ILE A 80 -6.70 5.79 1.74
N VAL A 81 -5.57 5.62 1.05
CA VAL A 81 -4.54 4.64 1.44
C VAL A 81 -3.92 5.00 2.79
N ALA A 82 -3.63 6.28 3.05
CA ALA A 82 -3.10 6.73 4.33
C ALA A 82 -4.05 6.40 5.49
N GLU A 83 -5.34 6.72 5.35
CA GLU A 83 -6.37 6.43 6.34
C GLU A 83 -6.52 4.93 6.59
N LYS A 84 -6.72 4.16 5.53
CA LYS A 84 -6.93 2.71 5.60
C LYS A 84 -5.72 1.97 6.17
N ALA A 85 -4.49 2.30 5.73
CA ALA A 85 -3.27 1.69 6.26
C ALA A 85 -3.05 2.03 7.74
N THR A 86 -3.31 3.28 8.14
CA THR A 86 -3.21 3.72 9.54
C THR A 86 -4.19 2.96 10.42
N SER A 87 -5.41 2.68 9.96
CA SER A 87 -6.43 1.95 10.72
C SER A 87 -6.01 0.53 11.13
N VAL A 88 -5.07 -0.07 10.42
CA VAL A 88 -4.51 -1.41 10.69
C VAL A 88 -3.05 -1.35 11.17
N GLY A 89 -2.51 -0.17 11.41
CA GLY A 89 -1.13 0.00 11.87
C GLY A 89 -0.08 -0.50 10.86
N MET A 90 -0.39 -0.43 9.57
CA MET A 90 0.52 -0.79 8.49
C MET A 90 1.25 0.44 7.94
N PRO A 91 2.52 0.33 7.53
CA PRO A 91 3.27 1.41 6.91
C PRO A 91 2.72 1.72 5.51
N TYR A 92 2.85 2.99 5.08
CA TYR A 92 2.43 3.42 3.76
C TYR A 92 3.32 4.51 3.18
N ILE A 93 3.31 4.66 1.85
CA ILE A 93 3.95 5.75 1.12
C ILE A 93 2.95 6.34 0.13
N THR A 94 2.64 7.63 0.32
CA THR A 94 1.60 8.33 -0.45
C THR A 94 2.09 9.60 -1.15
N GLU A 95 3.26 10.12 -0.78
CA GLU A 95 3.75 11.36 -1.40
C GLU A 95 4.69 11.08 -2.58
N ARG A 96 5.79 10.43 -2.32
CA ARG A 96 6.78 10.07 -3.34
C ARG A 96 7.52 8.82 -2.93
N TRP A 97 7.64 7.87 -3.84
CA TRP A 97 8.54 6.74 -3.66
C TRP A 97 10.00 7.19 -3.80
N PRO A 98 10.82 7.13 -2.76
CA PRO A 98 12.24 7.40 -2.88
C PRO A 98 12.92 6.20 -3.52
N GLY A 99 13.67 6.42 -4.61
CA GLY A 99 14.44 5.33 -5.23
C GLY A 99 15.37 4.68 -4.22
N GLY A 100 15.43 3.35 -4.21
CA GLY A 100 16.18 2.59 -3.22
C GLY A 100 15.44 2.36 -1.90
N MET A 101 14.13 2.61 -1.86
CA MET A 101 13.32 2.44 -0.66
C MET A 101 13.43 1.04 -0.07
N LEU A 102 13.42 0.03 -0.91
CA LEU A 102 13.57 -1.38 -0.52
C LEU A 102 15.01 -1.85 -0.76
N THR A 103 15.57 -1.58 -1.93
CA THR A 103 16.90 -2.08 -2.33
C THR A 103 18.05 -1.41 -1.57
N ASN A 104 17.88 -0.21 -1.06
CA ASN A 104 18.84 0.49 -0.21
C ASN A 104 18.21 0.92 1.12
N PHE A 105 17.53 0.00 1.76
CA PHE A 105 16.77 0.23 2.99
C PHE A 105 17.64 0.79 4.13
N VAL A 106 18.91 0.42 4.19
CA VAL A 106 19.85 0.95 5.20
C VAL A 106 19.97 2.48 5.11
N THR A 107 20.02 3.05 3.91
CA THR A 107 20.09 4.50 3.70
C THR A 107 18.78 5.18 4.08
N ILE A 108 17.65 4.57 3.76
CA ILE A 108 16.34 5.05 4.19
C ILE A 108 16.23 5.06 5.71
N ARG A 109 16.70 4.01 6.40
CA ARG A 109 16.75 3.96 7.88
C ARG A 109 17.65 5.06 8.46
N LYS A 110 18.75 5.41 7.80
CA LYS A 110 19.59 6.56 8.22
C LYS A 110 18.81 7.88 8.10
N ALA A 111 18.02 8.07 7.04
CA ALA A 111 17.17 9.25 6.87
C ALA A 111 16.08 9.34 7.96
N VAL A 112 15.44 8.24 8.30
CA VAL A 112 14.46 8.15 9.40
C VAL A 112 15.14 8.46 10.75
N LYS A 113 16.32 7.88 11.03
CA LYS A 113 17.11 8.20 12.25
C LYS A 113 17.49 9.69 12.31
N LYS A 114 17.80 10.32 11.18
CA LYS A 114 18.09 11.75 11.12
C LYS A 114 16.90 12.60 11.55
N MET A 115 15.67 12.21 11.16
CA MET A 115 14.45 12.87 11.61
C MET A 115 14.31 12.79 13.14
N SER A 116 14.47 11.61 13.72
CA SER A 116 14.43 11.41 15.18
C SER A 116 15.55 12.17 15.90
N SER A 117 16.74 12.30 15.28
CA SER A 117 17.84 13.11 15.81
C SER A 117 17.50 14.60 15.86
N ILE A 118 16.83 15.12 14.82
CA ILE A 118 16.36 16.52 14.81
C ILE A 118 15.34 16.77 15.93
N ASP A 119 14.42 15.81 16.14
CA ASP A 119 13.43 15.92 17.22
C ASP A 119 14.09 15.90 18.61
N LYS A 120 15.16 15.11 18.80
CA LYS A 120 15.96 15.14 20.02
C LYS A 120 16.66 16.50 20.22
N MET A 121 17.29 17.05 19.17
CA MET A 121 17.94 18.36 19.25
C MET A 121 16.99 19.48 19.67
N LYS A 122 15.71 19.39 19.27
CA LYS A 122 14.66 20.34 19.72
C LYS A 122 14.32 20.18 21.21
N LYS A 123 14.36 18.94 21.72
CA LYS A 123 14.08 18.66 23.14
C LYS A 123 15.24 19.00 24.07
N ASP A 124 16.47 18.81 23.59
CA ASP A 124 17.70 19.01 24.39
C ASP A 124 18.17 20.47 24.42
N GLY A 125 17.42 21.41 23.77
CA GLY A 125 17.80 22.83 23.69
C GLY A 125 18.95 23.14 22.72
N THR A 126 19.63 22.15 22.15
CA THR A 126 20.70 22.36 21.15
C THR A 126 20.21 23.11 19.92
N TYR A 127 18.93 22.93 19.57
CA TYR A 127 18.30 23.67 18.49
C TYR A 127 18.33 25.18 18.73
N ASP A 128 18.23 25.65 19.97
CA ASP A 128 18.17 27.07 20.31
C ASP A 128 19.50 27.79 20.16
N THR A 129 20.62 27.07 20.20
CA THR A 129 21.96 27.62 19.99
C THR A 129 22.29 27.88 18.52
N LEU A 130 21.50 27.35 17.60
CA LEU A 130 21.74 27.48 16.15
C LEU A 130 21.36 28.86 15.62
N SER A 131 22.03 29.27 14.53
CA SER A 131 21.68 30.48 13.79
C SER A 131 20.28 30.37 13.15
N LYS A 132 19.63 31.51 12.88
CA LYS A 132 18.31 31.56 12.23
C LYS A 132 18.26 30.80 10.90
N LYS A 133 19.33 30.85 10.10
CA LYS A 133 19.46 30.14 8.81
C LYS A 133 19.50 28.63 9.00
N GLU A 134 20.27 28.15 9.97
CA GLU A 134 20.37 26.73 10.29
C GLU A 134 19.06 26.19 10.85
N LYS A 135 18.41 26.90 11.77
CA LYS A 135 17.07 26.55 12.28
C LYS A 135 16.06 26.35 11.13
N LEU A 136 16.04 27.29 10.19
CA LEU A 136 15.13 27.19 9.05
C LEU A 136 15.46 25.98 8.15
N HIS A 137 16.76 25.75 7.90
CA HIS A 137 17.20 24.62 7.09
C HIS A 137 16.81 23.25 7.72
N ILE A 138 17.09 23.10 9.01
CA ILE A 138 16.77 21.88 9.77
C ILE A 138 15.26 21.65 9.84
N THR A 139 14.47 22.71 10.06
CA THR A 139 13.01 22.60 10.09
C THR A 139 12.45 22.12 8.76
N ARG A 140 12.87 22.76 7.64
CA ARG A 140 12.45 22.34 6.30
C ARG A 140 12.89 20.91 5.96
N LEU A 141 14.08 20.52 6.39
CA LEU A 141 14.57 19.16 6.21
C LEU A 141 13.70 18.16 6.98
N ARG A 142 13.38 18.45 8.24
CA ARG A 142 12.52 17.60 9.06
C ARG A 142 11.13 17.44 8.46
N GLU A 143 10.49 18.55 8.06
CA GLU A 143 9.19 18.53 7.40
C GLU A 143 9.17 17.68 6.12
N LYS A 144 10.22 17.83 5.30
CA LYS A 144 10.38 17.02 4.08
C LYS A 144 10.55 15.53 4.39
N LEU A 145 11.32 15.19 5.41
CA LEU A 145 11.51 13.79 5.83
C LEU A 145 10.23 13.22 6.41
N GLU A 146 9.53 13.95 7.25
CA GLU A 146 8.26 13.53 7.83
C GLU A 146 7.19 13.30 6.78
N LYS A 147 7.05 14.23 5.83
CA LYS A 147 6.10 14.10 4.74
C LYS A 147 6.33 12.84 3.90
N ASN A 148 7.58 12.49 3.62
CA ASN A 148 7.92 11.37 2.73
C ASN A 148 8.12 10.03 3.46
N LEU A 149 8.56 10.04 4.72
CA LEU A 149 9.00 8.85 5.45
C LEU A 149 8.36 8.72 6.84
N GLY A 150 7.49 9.65 7.23
CA GLY A 150 6.85 9.64 8.56
C GLY A 150 6.06 8.37 8.83
N SER A 151 5.36 7.86 7.83
CA SER A 151 4.53 6.65 7.91
C SER A 151 5.32 5.34 8.05
N ILE A 152 6.64 5.36 7.82
CA ILE A 152 7.50 4.17 7.89
C ILE A 152 8.50 4.21 9.06
N VAL A 153 8.34 5.14 9.99
CA VAL A 153 9.26 5.31 11.14
C VAL A 153 9.41 4.01 11.93
N ASP A 154 8.30 3.31 12.15
CA ASP A 154 8.23 2.06 12.92
C ASP A 154 8.66 0.83 12.12
N MET A 155 8.90 0.98 10.82
CA MET A 155 9.33 -0.12 9.96
C MET A 155 10.83 -0.37 10.13
N THR A 156 11.19 -1.32 10.99
CA THR A 156 12.60 -1.67 11.31
C THR A 156 13.21 -2.67 10.34
N ARG A 157 12.39 -3.44 9.63
CA ARG A 157 12.77 -4.48 8.65
C ARG A 157 12.04 -4.24 7.35
N LEU A 158 12.49 -4.89 6.28
CA LEU A 158 11.78 -4.92 5.00
C LEU A 158 10.36 -5.46 5.19
N PRO A 159 9.38 -4.94 4.44
CA PRO A 159 8.01 -5.45 4.49
C PRO A 159 7.95 -6.86 3.92
N ALA A 160 6.98 -7.66 4.37
CA ALA A 160 6.76 -9.00 3.86
C ALA A 160 5.95 -9.02 2.56
N ALA A 161 5.25 -7.93 2.26
CA ALA A 161 4.51 -7.74 1.03
C ALA A 161 4.36 -6.25 0.71
N LEU A 162 4.18 -5.96 -0.57
CA LEU A 162 3.73 -4.66 -1.07
C LEU A 162 2.25 -4.73 -1.47
N PHE A 163 1.49 -3.68 -1.14
CA PHE A 163 0.19 -3.42 -1.74
C PHE A 163 0.25 -2.12 -2.54
N VAL A 164 0.06 -2.21 -3.86
CA VAL A 164 0.28 -1.09 -4.79
C VAL A 164 -1.04 -0.69 -5.45
N VAL A 165 -1.30 0.61 -5.53
CA VAL A 165 -2.40 1.18 -6.33
C VAL A 165 -1.80 1.85 -7.55
N ASP A 166 -2.14 1.39 -8.75
CA ASP A 166 -1.61 1.84 -10.04
C ASP A 166 -0.13 1.42 -10.26
N THR A 167 0.06 0.24 -10.83
CA THR A 167 1.41 -0.33 -11.09
C THR A 167 2.17 0.46 -12.16
N LEU A 168 1.49 1.10 -13.10
CA LEU A 168 2.14 1.92 -14.13
C LEU A 168 2.82 3.13 -13.50
N ARG A 169 2.17 3.76 -12.53
CA ARG A 169 2.72 4.91 -11.81
C ARG A 169 3.80 4.50 -10.83
N GLU A 170 3.58 3.44 -10.09
CA GLU A 170 4.48 2.96 -9.03
C GLU A 170 5.50 1.92 -9.54
N HIS A 171 5.84 1.95 -10.84
CA HIS A 171 6.73 0.98 -11.50
C HIS A 171 8.10 0.84 -10.82
N ILE A 172 8.61 1.89 -10.15
CA ILE A 172 9.88 1.81 -9.42
C ILE A 172 9.71 0.93 -8.18
N ALA A 173 8.61 1.09 -7.43
CA ALA A 173 8.31 0.27 -6.26
C ALA A 173 8.14 -1.20 -6.66
N VAL A 174 7.41 -1.47 -7.74
CA VAL A 174 7.21 -2.81 -8.30
C VAL A 174 8.56 -3.46 -8.66
N LYS A 175 9.42 -2.77 -9.42
CA LYS A 175 10.74 -3.29 -9.81
C LYS A 175 11.68 -3.53 -8.62
N GLU A 176 11.63 -2.69 -7.59
CA GLU A 176 12.41 -2.91 -6.38
C GLU A 176 11.92 -4.13 -5.60
N ALA A 177 10.61 -4.32 -5.49
CA ALA A 177 10.01 -5.48 -4.82
C ALA A 177 10.33 -6.78 -5.56
N GLN A 178 10.18 -6.81 -6.89
CA GLN A 178 10.57 -7.94 -7.73
C GLN A 178 12.04 -8.32 -7.53
N LYS A 179 12.96 -7.34 -7.50
CA LYS A 179 14.39 -7.57 -7.28
C LYS A 179 14.70 -8.24 -5.94
N LEU A 180 13.86 -8.01 -4.94
CA LEU A 180 14.02 -8.57 -3.59
C LEU A 180 13.10 -9.78 -3.33
N ASN A 181 12.36 -10.25 -4.35
CA ASN A 181 11.37 -11.33 -4.23
C ASN A 181 10.33 -11.06 -3.12
N ILE A 182 9.90 -9.80 -2.98
CA ILE A 182 8.83 -9.41 -2.06
C ILE A 182 7.50 -9.55 -2.81
N PRO A 183 6.53 -10.33 -2.31
CA PRO A 183 5.22 -10.51 -2.95
C PRO A 183 4.51 -9.17 -3.17
N ILE A 184 3.96 -8.98 -4.37
CA ILE A 184 3.30 -7.76 -4.80
C ILE A 184 1.82 -8.02 -5.01
N PHE A 185 1.00 -7.33 -4.25
CA PHE A 185 -0.44 -7.23 -4.39
C PHE A 185 -0.74 -5.90 -5.07
N ALA A 186 -1.53 -5.88 -6.13
CA ALA A 186 -1.79 -4.62 -6.80
C ALA A 186 -3.19 -4.50 -7.37
N MET A 187 -3.75 -3.28 -7.27
CA MET A 187 -4.85 -2.85 -8.12
C MET A 187 -4.28 -2.52 -9.50
N VAL A 188 -4.77 -3.23 -10.51
CA VAL A 188 -4.27 -3.16 -11.89
C VAL A 188 -5.41 -2.79 -12.82
N ASP A 189 -5.32 -1.63 -13.44
CA ASP A 189 -6.29 -1.21 -14.46
C ASP A 189 -5.88 -1.74 -15.85
N THR A 190 -6.73 -1.56 -16.83
CA THR A 190 -6.58 -2.08 -18.19
C THR A 190 -5.38 -1.54 -18.98
N ASN A 191 -4.72 -0.47 -18.52
CA ASN A 191 -3.52 0.12 -19.11
C ASN A 191 -2.19 -0.45 -18.57
N SER A 192 -2.25 -1.28 -17.53
CA SER A 192 -1.09 -1.81 -16.82
C SER A 192 -0.81 -3.28 -17.18
N ASP A 193 0.41 -3.78 -16.91
CA ASP A 193 0.77 -5.18 -17.15
C ASP A 193 0.51 -6.03 -15.90
N PRO A 194 -0.45 -6.97 -15.93
CA PRO A 194 -0.76 -7.82 -14.79
C PRO A 194 0.35 -8.83 -14.44
N ARG A 195 1.30 -9.09 -15.36
CA ARG A 195 2.38 -10.06 -15.16
C ARG A 195 3.49 -9.54 -14.25
N GLU A 196 3.50 -8.23 -13.97
CA GLU A 196 4.51 -7.61 -13.10
C GLU A 196 4.23 -7.82 -11.61
N VAL A 197 3.09 -8.42 -11.25
CA VAL A 197 2.65 -8.58 -9.86
C VAL A 197 2.18 -10.01 -9.59
N ASP A 198 2.30 -10.46 -8.34
CA ASP A 198 1.96 -11.82 -7.94
C ASP A 198 0.45 -11.98 -7.71
N TYR A 199 -0.19 -10.98 -7.13
CA TYR A 199 -1.63 -10.95 -6.85
C TYR A 199 -2.28 -9.78 -7.55
N VAL A 200 -2.88 -10.04 -8.68
CA VAL A 200 -3.57 -9.04 -9.52
C VAL A 200 -4.98 -8.84 -9.03
N ILE A 201 -5.37 -7.60 -8.74
CA ILE A 201 -6.77 -7.19 -8.50
C ILE A 201 -7.18 -6.30 -9.66
N PRO A 202 -7.85 -6.85 -10.70
CA PRO A 202 -8.27 -6.05 -11.85
C PRO A 202 -9.35 -5.05 -11.41
N ALA A 203 -9.05 -3.77 -11.46
CA ALA A 203 -9.94 -2.74 -10.93
C ALA A 203 -9.60 -1.35 -11.47
N ASN A 204 -10.59 -0.48 -11.43
CA ASN A 204 -10.42 0.95 -11.70
C ASN A 204 -9.56 1.61 -10.60
N ASP A 205 -8.43 2.15 -10.97
CA ASP A 205 -7.50 2.84 -10.08
C ASP A 205 -7.58 4.38 -10.15
N ASP A 206 -8.53 4.93 -10.95
CA ASP A 206 -8.77 6.37 -11.09
C ASP A 206 -9.91 6.88 -10.19
N ALA A 207 -10.90 6.05 -9.93
CA ALA A 207 -12.06 6.44 -9.14
C ALA A 207 -11.82 6.23 -7.65
N SER A 208 -11.89 7.30 -6.84
CA SER A 208 -11.72 7.22 -5.38
C SER A 208 -12.66 6.21 -4.71
N ARG A 209 -13.92 6.11 -5.16
CA ARG A 209 -14.89 5.12 -4.63
C ARG A 209 -14.47 3.67 -4.91
N SER A 210 -13.89 3.41 -6.09
CA SER A 210 -13.36 2.08 -6.45
C SER A 210 -12.19 1.71 -5.55
N ILE A 211 -11.24 2.62 -5.39
CA ILE A 211 -10.05 2.44 -4.53
C ILE A 211 -10.48 2.20 -3.08
N GLU A 212 -11.38 3.02 -2.56
CA GLU A 212 -11.88 2.90 -1.19
C GLU A 212 -12.59 1.55 -0.95
N LYS A 213 -13.43 1.11 -1.89
CA LYS A 213 -14.17 -0.15 -1.77
C LYS A 213 -13.21 -1.35 -1.72
N ILE A 214 -12.25 -1.42 -2.63
CA ILE A 214 -11.27 -2.51 -2.67
C ILE A 214 -10.38 -2.50 -1.43
N LEU A 215 -9.86 -1.32 -1.04
CA LEU A 215 -9.06 -1.20 0.17
C LEU A 215 -9.84 -1.56 1.43
N SER A 216 -11.15 -1.35 1.46
CA SER A 216 -11.98 -1.78 2.59
C SER A 216 -11.96 -3.29 2.76
N TYR A 217 -12.12 -4.07 1.69
CA TYR A 217 -12.01 -5.52 1.72
C TYR A 217 -10.61 -6.00 2.13
N VAL A 218 -9.57 -5.37 1.58
CA VAL A 218 -8.17 -5.69 1.90
C VAL A 218 -7.87 -5.43 3.38
N VAL A 219 -8.28 -4.28 3.89
CA VAL A 219 -8.05 -3.89 5.29
C VAL A 219 -8.84 -4.77 6.25
N GLU A 220 -10.05 -5.21 5.90
CA GLU A 220 -10.85 -6.14 6.69
C GLU A 220 -10.12 -7.49 6.82
N ALA A 221 -9.63 -8.05 5.72
CA ALA A 221 -8.84 -9.29 5.74
C ALA A 221 -7.55 -9.16 6.58
N ILE A 222 -6.87 -8.02 6.52
CA ILE A 222 -5.70 -7.74 7.35
C ILE A 222 -6.09 -7.65 8.83
N LYS A 223 -7.22 -7.02 9.17
CA LYS A 223 -7.72 -6.96 10.56
C LYS A 223 -8.00 -8.34 11.11
N GLU A 224 -8.71 -9.18 10.36
CA GLU A 224 -8.95 -10.58 10.74
C GLU A 224 -7.63 -11.32 11.02
N GLY A 225 -6.63 -11.19 10.14
CA GLY A 225 -5.33 -11.82 10.36
C GLY A 225 -4.60 -11.30 11.60
N LEU A 226 -4.74 -10.01 11.91
CA LEU A 226 -4.16 -9.44 13.13
C LEU A 226 -4.89 -9.89 14.41
N GLU A 227 -6.19 -10.18 14.33
CA GLU A 227 -6.99 -10.75 15.42
C GLU A 227 -6.61 -12.21 15.65
N ASP A 228 -6.51 -13.02 14.60
CA ASP A 228 -6.04 -14.41 14.68
C ASP A 228 -4.70 -14.50 15.43
N LYS A 229 -3.75 -13.62 15.11
CA LYS A 229 -2.47 -13.51 15.83
C LYS A 229 -2.62 -13.19 17.33
N LYS A 230 -3.60 -12.38 17.71
CA LYS A 230 -3.80 -12.03 19.13
C LYS A 230 -4.33 -13.24 19.91
N VAL A 231 -5.21 -14.03 19.28
CA VAL A 231 -5.76 -15.26 19.86
C VAL A 231 -4.64 -16.28 20.06
N GLU A 232 -3.84 -16.56 19.03
CA GLU A 232 -2.71 -17.50 19.14
C GLU A 232 -1.74 -17.10 20.26
N LYS A 233 -1.42 -15.81 20.40
CA LYS A 233 -0.55 -15.32 21.49
C LYS A 233 -1.19 -15.39 22.88
N ALA A 234 -2.51 -15.35 22.97
CA ALA A 234 -3.22 -15.51 24.23
C ALA A 234 -3.20 -16.96 24.68
N ASP A 235 -3.33 -17.89 23.75
CA ASP A 235 -3.30 -19.34 24.01
C ASP A 235 -1.87 -19.87 24.30
N GLU A 236 -0.83 -19.19 23.79
CA GLU A 236 0.58 -19.54 24.05
C GLU A 236 1.13 -19.03 25.41
N LYS A 237 0.38 -18.22 26.16
CA LYS A 237 0.78 -17.84 27.53
C LYS A 237 0.35 -18.97 28.49
N PRO A 238 1.29 -19.82 28.98
CA PRO A 238 0.96 -20.76 30.04
C PRO A 238 0.53 -19.95 31.28
N ALA A 239 -0.51 -20.43 31.94
CA ALA A 239 -0.90 -19.93 33.25
C ALA A 239 0.30 -20.10 34.21
N GLU A 240 1.04 -19.02 34.45
CA GLU A 240 1.94 -18.96 35.59
C GLU A 240 1.07 -18.91 36.86
N ASN A 241 0.95 -20.08 37.45
CA ASN A 241 0.55 -20.23 38.86
C ASN A 241 1.78 -20.14 39.76
#